data_0e3da200d0dbd95f6b7c64707c68c5a5
#
_entry.id   0e3da200d0dbd95f6b7c64707c68c5a5
#
_cell.length_a   1.000
_cell.length_b   1.000
_cell.length_c   1.000
_cell.angle_alpha   90.00
_cell.angle_beta   90.00
_cell.angle_gamma   90.00
#
_symmetry.space_group_name_H-M   'P 1'
#
loop_
_entity.id
_entity.type
_entity.pdbx_description
1 polymer ?
#
loop_
_entity_poly.entity_id
_entity_poly.type
_entity_poly.pdbx_seq_one_letter_code
_entity_poly.pdbx_strand_id
1 'polypeptide(L)'
;MKRLLPIAIFLGLFILLARSLFVPQMDIPSPLIGKQIPSFSLNELGKSSTVTHQDLLGDIVLINIWATWCVGCEIEHDFLIELSLDQDLDIPIIGINWKDRDDLATRWLIQKGNPYSKILSDPIGNTAIDFGVYGAPETFLIDDQGIIHYKHIGPMDRQNFEQDILPRIVALRK
;
A
#
# COMPACT_ATOMS: atom_id res chain seq x y z
N MET A 1 28.03 46.96 7.85
CA MET A 1 27.44 45.94 8.73
C MET A 1 25.93 45.75 8.55
N LYS A 2 25.10 46.80 8.48
CA LYS A 2 23.60 46.64 8.33
C LYS A 2 23.15 45.97 7.05
N ARG A 3 23.92 46.01 5.94
CA ARG A 3 23.57 45.40 4.65
C ARG A 3 23.82 43.87 4.58
N LEU A 4 24.64 43.32 5.49
CA LEU A 4 24.93 41.87 5.54
C LEU A 4 23.93 41.09 6.40
N LEU A 5 23.19 41.79 7.28
CA LEU A 5 22.20 41.18 8.17
C LEU A 5 21.11 40.38 7.41
N PRO A 6 20.45 40.90 6.35
CA PRO A 6 19.45 40.13 5.63
C PRO A 6 20.02 38.89 4.95
N ILE A 7 21.26 38.98 4.45
CA ILE A 7 21.93 37.82 3.83
C ILE A 7 22.22 36.73 4.89
N ALA A 8 22.69 37.12 6.07
CA ALA A 8 22.95 36.19 7.15
C ALA A 8 21.65 35.50 7.65
N ILE A 9 20.55 36.24 7.75
CA ILE A 9 19.23 35.68 8.11
C ILE A 9 18.76 34.70 7.03
N PHE A 10 18.87 35.05 5.75
CA PHE A 10 18.48 34.19 4.65
C PHE A 10 19.31 32.89 4.64
N LEU A 11 20.62 32.99 4.82
CA LEU A 11 21.52 31.82 4.87
C LEU A 11 21.17 30.92 6.07
N GLY A 12 20.92 31.49 7.23
CA GLY A 12 20.50 30.77 8.42
C GLY A 12 19.18 30.02 8.22
N LEU A 13 18.18 30.69 7.63
CA LEU A 13 16.89 30.07 7.31
C LEU A 13 17.04 28.97 6.26
N PHE A 14 17.86 29.21 5.23
CA PHE A 14 18.14 28.21 4.19
C PHE A 14 18.80 26.94 4.77
N ILE A 15 19.80 27.11 5.64
CA ILE A 15 20.47 25.99 6.31
C ILE A 15 19.47 25.22 7.19
N LEU A 16 18.60 25.92 7.91
CA LEU A 16 17.60 25.32 8.78
C LEU A 16 16.57 24.50 7.97
N LEU A 17 16.09 25.03 6.86
CA LEU A 17 15.18 24.34 5.95
C LEU A 17 15.88 23.15 5.27
N ALA A 18 17.12 23.30 4.82
CA ALA A 18 17.89 22.22 4.22
C ALA A 18 18.09 21.08 5.22
N ARG A 19 18.40 21.37 6.48
CA ARG A 19 18.51 20.32 7.53
C ARG A 19 17.19 19.63 7.79
N SER A 20 16.06 20.33 7.71
CA SER A 20 14.73 19.74 7.88
C SER A 20 14.42 18.67 6.83
N LEU A 21 14.94 18.79 5.61
CA LEU A 21 14.78 17.79 4.55
C LEU A 21 15.53 16.47 4.81
N PHE A 22 16.56 16.51 5.66
CA PHE A 22 17.37 15.33 6.02
C PHE A 22 16.97 14.71 7.37
N VAL A 23 15.92 15.24 8.03
CA VAL A 23 15.39 14.59 9.23
C VAL A 23 14.64 13.34 8.77
N PRO A 24 15.02 12.13 9.27
CA PRO A 24 14.25 10.93 8.95
C PRO A 24 12.79 11.14 9.36
N GLN A 25 11.88 10.93 8.44
CA GLN A 25 10.47 10.92 8.79
C GLN A 25 10.25 9.72 9.71
N MET A 26 9.83 9.99 10.95
CA MET A 26 9.36 8.92 11.83
C MET A 26 8.06 8.40 11.24
N ASP A 27 8.06 7.15 10.81
CA ASP A 27 6.83 6.46 10.41
C ASP A 27 5.88 6.47 11.60
N ILE A 28 4.82 7.26 11.50
CA ILE A 28 3.75 7.27 12.51
C ILE A 28 2.96 5.98 12.27
N PRO A 29 2.94 5.03 13.23
CA PRO A 29 2.20 3.80 13.07
C PRO A 29 0.74 4.11 12.73
N SER A 30 0.19 3.40 11.76
CA SER A 30 -1.22 3.55 11.42
C SER A 30 -2.09 3.27 12.66
N PRO A 31 -3.07 4.11 12.97
CA PRO A 31 -3.98 3.90 14.09
C PRO A 31 -4.85 2.65 13.93
N LEU A 32 -4.81 2.00 12.77
CA LEU A 32 -5.53 0.77 12.46
C LEU A 32 -4.73 -0.50 12.79
N ILE A 33 -3.44 -0.41 13.11
CA ILE A 33 -2.66 -1.58 13.54
C ILE A 33 -3.30 -2.19 14.80
N GLY A 34 -3.49 -3.50 14.80
CA GLY A 34 -4.16 -4.25 15.85
C GLY A 34 -5.69 -4.14 15.85
N LYS A 35 -6.28 -3.51 14.83
CA LYS A 35 -7.74 -3.42 14.66
C LYS A 35 -8.23 -4.24 13.47
N GLN A 36 -9.51 -4.53 13.50
CA GLN A 36 -10.24 -5.12 12.37
C GLN A 36 -10.17 -4.22 11.14
N ILE A 37 -10.05 -4.84 9.96
CA ILE A 37 -10.19 -4.11 8.70
C ILE A 37 -11.53 -3.39 8.64
N PRO A 38 -11.59 -2.19 8.06
CA PRO A 38 -12.84 -1.49 7.82
C PRO A 38 -13.83 -2.36 7.04
N SER A 39 -15.11 -2.21 7.33
CA SER A 39 -16.14 -2.88 6.55
C SER A 39 -16.24 -2.25 5.17
N PHE A 40 -16.23 -3.07 4.13
CA PHE A 40 -16.42 -2.62 2.75
C PHE A 40 -17.26 -3.62 1.95
N SER A 41 -17.74 -3.15 0.80
CA SER A 41 -18.44 -3.95 -0.20
C SER A 41 -18.08 -3.35 -1.56
N LEU A 42 -17.19 -4.00 -2.31
CA LEU A 42 -16.65 -3.52 -3.58
C LEU A 42 -16.94 -4.51 -4.70
N ASN A 43 -17.11 -4.00 -5.92
CA ASN A 43 -17.23 -4.84 -7.09
C ASN A 43 -15.86 -5.42 -7.46
N GLU A 44 -15.84 -6.68 -7.85
CA GLU A 44 -14.64 -7.29 -8.40
C GLU A 44 -14.44 -6.84 -9.85
N LEU A 45 -13.24 -6.35 -10.17
CA LEU A 45 -12.91 -5.82 -11.48
C LEU A 45 -13.16 -6.85 -12.59
N GLY A 46 -13.94 -6.46 -13.60
CA GLY A 46 -14.26 -7.32 -14.74
C GLY A 46 -15.27 -8.43 -14.44
N LYS A 47 -15.87 -8.47 -13.25
CA LYS A 47 -16.89 -9.45 -12.86
C LYS A 47 -18.14 -8.77 -12.32
N SER A 48 -19.25 -9.53 -12.27
CA SER A 48 -20.50 -9.05 -11.65
C SER A 48 -20.59 -9.39 -10.16
N SER A 49 -19.51 -9.95 -9.59
CA SER A 49 -19.44 -10.30 -8.17
C SER A 49 -19.07 -9.11 -7.31
N THR A 50 -19.64 -9.07 -6.12
CA THR A 50 -19.26 -8.13 -5.07
C THR A 50 -18.48 -8.89 -4.00
N VAL A 51 -17.40 -8.29 -3.52
CA VAL A 51 -16.54 -8.83 -2.45
C VAL A 51 -16.66 -7.93 -1.24
N THR A 52 -16.87 -8.53 -0.09
CA THR A 52 -16.94 -7.84 1.20
C THR A 52 -15.68 -8.11 2.04
N HIS A 53 -15.49 -7.33 3.09
CA HIS A 53 -14.41 -7.59 4.05
C HIS A 53 -14.48 -8.99 4.68
N GLN A 54 -15.69 -9.59 4.78
CA GLN A 54 -15.89 -10.94 5.33
C GLN A 54 -15.35 -12.04 4.41
N ASP A 55 -15.32 -11.79 3.09
CA ASP A 55 -14.81 -12.74 2.11
C ASP A 55 -13.26 -12.82 2.09
N LEU A 56 -12.59 -12.01 2.90
CA LEU A 56 -11.16 -12.03 3.11
C LEU A 56 -10.74 -12.71 4.44
N LEU A 57 -11.70 -13.15 5.25
CA LEU A 57 -11.43 -13.84 6.50
C LEU A 57 -11.08 -15.33 6.24
N GLY A 58 -10.26 -15.89 7.11
CA GLY A 58 -9.85 -17.31 7.06
C GLY A 58 -8.44 -17.53 6.51
N ASP A 59 -7.86 -16.51 5.86
CA ASP A 59 -6.50 -16.57 5.32
C ASP A 59 -5.69 -15.33 5.74
N ILE A 60 -4.36 -15.50 5.82
CA ILE A 60 -3.45 -14.35 5.91
C ILE A 60 -3.33 -13.76 4.51
N VAL A 61 -3.61 -12.47 4.34
CA VAL A 61 -3.61 -11.83 3.03
C VAL A 61 -2.81 -10.53 3.04
N LEU A 62 -2.31 -10.14 1.88
CA LEU A 62 -1.84 -8.78 1.62
C LEU A 62 -2.94 -8.01 0.88
N ILE A 63 -3.29 -6.81 1.38
CA ILE A 63 -4.14 -5.87 0.66
C ILE A 63 -3.24 -4.76 0.13
N ASN A 64 -3.16 -4.63 -1.20
CA ASN A 64 -2.38 -3.60 -1.87
C ASN A 64 -3.31 -2.57 -2.51
N ILE A 65 -3.12 -1.30 -2.15
CA ILE A 65 -3.85 -0.16 -2.73
C ILE A 65 -3.05 0.38 -3.89
N TRP A 66 -3.61 0.35 -5.09
CA TRP A 66 -2.90 0.68 -6.31
C TRP A 66 -3.77 1.44 -7.33
N ALA A 67 -3.13 2.02 -8.36
CA ALA A 67 -3.82 2.66 -9.46
C ALA A 67 -2.93 2.72 -10.71
N THR A 68 -3.54 2.84 -11.89
CA THR A 68 -2.80 2.94 -13.17
C THR A 68 -2.02 4.27 -13.31
N TRP A 69 -2.46 5.32 -12.66
CA TRP A 69 -1.81 6.64 -12.66
C TRP A 69 -0.66 6.75 -11.63
N CYS A 70 -0.43 5.70 -10.84
CA CYS A 70 0.52 5.70 -9.72
C CYS A 70 1.90 5.21 -10.18
N VAL A 71 2.89 6.09 -10.22
CA VAL A 71 4.28 5.74 -10.59
C VAL A 71 4.91 4.76 -9.60
N GLY A 72 4.66 4.92 -8.30
CA GLY A 72 5.18 4.02 -7.27
C GLY A 72 4.61 2.59 -7.42
N CYS A 73 3.34 2.47 -7.86
CA CYS A 73 2.71 1.18 -8.11
C CYS A 73 3.35 0.46 -9.31
N GLU A 74 3.80 1.21 -10.33
CA GLU A 74 4.56 0.63 -11.45
C GLU A 74 5.94 0.14 -11.01
N ILE A 75 6.59 0.83 -10.07
CA ILE A 75 7.91 0.44 -9.54
C ILE A 75 7.83 -0.89 -8.76
N GLU A 76 6.79 -1.09 -7.93
CA GLU A 76 6.66 -2.31 -7.12
C GLU A 76 6.08 -3.51 -7.89
N HIS A 77 5.50 -3.28 -9.06
CA HIS A 77 4.66 -4.26 -9.75
C HIS A 77 5.38 -5.57 -10.07
N ASP A 78 6.61 -5.49 -10.59
CA ASP A 78 7.41 -6.67 -10.93
C ASP A 78 7.71 -7.52 -9.68
N PHE A 79 7.94 -6.88 -8.54
CA PHE A 79 8.12 -7.57 -7.27
C PHE A 79 6.82 -8.24 -6.80
N LEU A 80 5.66 -7.59 -6.93
CA LEU A 80 4.37 -8.21 -6.60
C LEU A 80 4.06 -9.42 -7.50
N ILE A 81 4.41 -9.36 -8.80
CA ILE A 81 4.31 -10.52 -9.71
C ILE A 81 5.18 -11.66 -9.19
N GLU A 82 6.44 -11.39 -8.86
CA GLU A 82 7.34 -12.39 -8.32
C GLU A 82 6.78 -13.02 -7.03
N LEU A 83 6.31 -12.18 -6.11
CA LEU A 83 5.71 -12.61 -4.85
C LEU A 83 4.47 -13.48 -5.05
N SER A 84 3.63 -13.16 -6.03
CA SER A 84 2.42 -13.92 -6.35
C SER A 84 2.68 -15.31 -6.91
N LEU A 85 3.89 -15.55 -7.42
CA LEU A 85 4.34 -16.83 -7.98
C LEU A 85 5.11 -17.69 -6.96
N ASP A 86 5.39 -17.15 -5.78
CA ASP A 86 6.12 -17.85 -4.72
C ASP A 86 5.20 -18.87 -4.02
N GLN A 87 5.34 -20.15 -4.40
CA GLN A 87 4.54 -21.25 -3.87
C GLN A 87 4.92 -21.63 -2.42
N ASP A 88 6.12 -21.30 -1.98
CA ASP A 88 6.55 -21.59 -0.60
C ASP A 88 5.92 -20.59 0.37
N LEU A 89 5.73 -19.38 -0.09
CA LEU A 89 5.09 -18.33 0.71
C LEU A 89 3.56 -18.44 0.66
N ASP A 90 2.97 -18.75 -0.50
CA ASP A 90 1.52 -18.94 -0.75
C ASP A 90 0.65 -17.92 0.01
N ILE A 91 0.86 -16.62 -0.26
CA ILE A 91 0.10 -15.53 0.34
C ILE A 91 -0.75 -14.83 -0.73
N PRO A 92 -2.08 -14.82 -0.58
CA PRO A 92 -2.95 -14.10 -1.52
C PRO A 92 -2.69 -12.58 -1.46
N ILE A 93 -2.57 -11.97 -2.64
CA ILE A 93 -2.51 -10.51 -2.77
C ILE A 93 -3.85 -10.03 -3.31
N ILE A 94 -4.54 -9.17 -2.55
CA ILE A 94 -5.79 -8.53 -2.95
C ILE A 94 -5.48 -7.11 -3.40
N GLY A 95 -5.76 -6.79 -4.65
CA GLY A 95 -5.59 -5.44 -5.17
C GLY A 95 -6.86 -4.60 -4.99
N ILE A 96 -6.77 -3.44 -4.34
CA ILE A 96 -7.84 -2.43 -4.37
C ILE A 96 -7.41 -1.32 -5.32
N ASN A 97 -8.09 -1.27 -6.47
CA ASN A 97 -7.85 -0.25 -7.50
C ASN A 97 -8.53 1.06 -7.09
N TRP A 98 -7.72 2.04 -6.70
CA TRP A 98 -8.14 3.25 -6.01
C TRP A 98 -8.26 4.46 -6.94
N LYS A 99 -9.45 5.10 -6.98
CA LYS A 99 -9.73 6.31 -7.77
C LYS A 99 -9.26 6.19 -9.21
N ASP A 100 -9.60 5.08 -9.83
CA ASP A 100 -9.18 4.73 -11.18
C ASP A 100 -10.38 4.27 -12.02
N ARG A 101 -10.16 4.06 -13.30
CA ARG A 101 -11.15 3.56 -14.23
C ARG A 101 -10.93 2.07 -14.47
N ASP A 102 -11.99 1.29 -14.38
CA ASP A 102 -11.95 -0.18 -14.54
C ASP A 102 -11.37 -0.60 -15.90
N ASP A 103 -11.67 0.14 -16.99
CA ASP A 103 -11.14 -0.16 -18.31
C ASP A 103 -9.64 0.11 -18.44
N LEU A 104 -9.11 1.11 -17.73
CA LEU A 104 -7.68 1.38 -17.67
C LEU A 104 -6.96 0.33 -16.80
N ALA A 105 -7.50 0.04 -15.63
CA ALA A 105 -6.98 -0.97 -14.74
C ALA A 105 -6.89 -2.35 -15.41
N THR A 106 -7.95 -2.77 -16.10
CA THR A 106 -7.97 -4.04 -16.84
C THR A 106 -6.90 -4.08 -17.92
N ARG A 107 -6.78 -3.04 -18.75
CA ARG A 107 -5.75 -2.98 -19.81
C ARG A 107 -4.34 -3.00 -19.24
N TRP A 108 -4.13 -2.28 -18.14
CA TRP A 108 -2.83 -2.20 -17.48
C TRP A 108 -2.38 -3.58 -16.98
N LEU A 109 -3.27 -4.32 -16.32
CA LEU A 109 -2.98 -5.68 -15.83
C LEU A 109 -2.77 -6.69 -16.97
N ILE A 110 -3.50 -6.56 -18.10
CA ILE A 110 -3.26 -7.40 -19.28
C ILE A 110 -1.85 -7.16 -19.87
N GLN A 111 -1.38 -5.91 -19.85
CA GLN A 111 -0.07 -5.55 -20.41
C GLN A 111 1.10 -5.87 -19.49
N LYS A 112 0.92 -5.66 -18.20
CA LYS A 112 1.99 -5.76 -17.19
C LYS A 112 2.00 -7.10 -16.42
N GLY A 113 0.94 -7.91 -16.55
CA GLY A 113 0.70 -9.09 -15.71
C GLY A 113 -0.22 -8.77 -14.53
N ASN A 114 -0.74 -9.80 -13.89
CA ASN A 114 -1.65 -9.66 -12.75
C ASN A 114 -1.14 -10.42 -11.53
N PRO A 115 -0.66 -9.71 -10.48
CA PRO A 115 -0.20 -10.32 -9.24
C PRO A 115 -1.34 -10.65 -8.28
N TYR A 116 -2.56 -10.16 -8.54
CA TYR A 116 -3.66 -10.19 -7.58
C TYR A 116 -4.52 -11.45 -7.74
N SER A 117 -4.84 -12.10 -6.63
CA SER A 117 -5.84 -13.17 -6.56
C SER A 117 -7.27 -12.64 -6.73
N LYS A 118 -7.53 -11.42 -6.25
CA LYS A 118 -8.76 -10.65 -6.48
C LYS A 118 -8.42 -9.18 -6.69
N ILE A 119 -9.18 -8.51 -7.55
CA ILE A 119 -9.03 -7.07 -7.80
C ILE A 119 -10.37 -6.41 -7.51
N LEU A 120 -10.37 -5.47 -6.59
CA LEU A 120 -11.56 -4.75 -6.13
C LEU A 120 -11.52 -3.31 -6.63
N SER A 121 -12.64 -2.85 -7.20
CA SER A 121 -12.75 -1.48 -7.74
C SER A 121 -13.26 -0.52 -6.67
N ASP A 122 -12.47 0.51 -6.34
CA ASP A 122 -12.81 1.62 -5.43
C ASP A 122 -12.73 2.97 -6.18
N PRO A 123 -13.60 3.21 -7.18
CA PRO A 123 -13.50 4.38 -8.05
C PRO A 123 -13.75 5.71 -7.33
N ILE A 124 -14.49 5.69 -6.23
CA ILE A 124 -14.75 6.87 -5.39
C ILE A 124 -13.62 7.06 -4.38
N GLY A 125 -13.00 5.96 -3.92
CA GLY A 125 -11.89 5.97 -3.01
C GLY A 125 -12.28 5.95 -1.52
N ASN A 126 -13.52 5.62 -1.20
CA ASN A 126 -14.00 5.60 0.18
C ASN A 126 -13.35 4.48 0.99
N THR A 127 -13.23 3.29 0.41
CA THR A 127 -12.62 2.13 1.09
C THR A 127 -11.17 2.42 1.43
N ALA A 128 -10.38 2.94 0.50
CA ALA A 128 -9.00 3.31 0.78
C ALA A 128 -8.89 4.38 1.88
N ILE A 129 -9.82 5.36 1.92
CA ILE A 129 -9.89 6.36 3.00
C ILE A 129 -10.17 5.70 4.35
N ASP A 130 -11.11 4.75 4.42
CA ASP A 130 -11.42 4.03 5.65
C ASP A 130 -10.23 3.20 6.16
N PHE A 131 -9.38 2.69 5.26
CA PHE A 131 -8.07 2.09 5.58
C PHE A 131 -7.00 3.12 6.00
N GLY A 132 -7.34 4.41 6.02
CA GLY A 132 -6.40 5.48 6.35
C GLY A 132 -5.31 5.66 5.29
N VAL A 133 -5.62 5.35 4.02
CA VAL A 133 -4.74 5.56 2.88
C VAL A 133 -4.75 7.03 2.49
N TYR A 134 -3.57 7.60 2.30
CA TYR A 134 -3.41 8.97 1.84
C TYR A 134 -2.60 9.09 0.53
N GLY A 135 -2.07 7.96 0.04
CA GLY A 135 -1.34 7.85 -1.22
C GLY A 135 -1.29 6.40 -1.69
N ALA A 136 -0.93 6.20 -2.96
CA ALA A 136 -0.64 4.87 -3.49
C ALA A 136 0.83 4.81 -3.93
N PRO A 137 1.51 3.65 -3.79
CA PRO A 137 0.97 2.41 -3.23
C PRO A 137 1.03 2.37 -1.69
N GLU A 138 0.12 1.62 -1.09
CA GLU A 138 0.17 1.22 0.32
C GLU A 138 -0.25 -0.25 0.44
N THR A 139 0.45 -1.03 1.28
CA THR A 139 0.16 -2.46 1.45
C THR A 139 -0.08 -2.79 2.92
N PHE A 140 -1.11 -3.58 3.18
CA PHE A 140 -1.51 -4.01 4.51
C PHE A 140 -1.34 -5.52 4.64
N LEU A 141 -0.77 -5.98 5.77
CA LEU A 141 -0.76 -7.39 6.18
C LEU A 141 -1.93 -7.62 7.13
N ILE A 142 -2.80 -8.55 6.76
CA ILE A 142 -4.03 -8.90 7.46
C ILE A 142 -3.97 -10.37 7.85
N ASP A 143 -4.40 -10.73 9.07
CA ASP A 143 -4.50 -12.12 9.50
C ASP A 143 -5.84 -12.77 9.12
N ASP A 144 -5.98 -14.05 9.44
CA ASP A 144 -7.18 -14.87 9.18
C ASP A 144 -8.44 -14.37 9.91
N GLN A 145 -8.27 -13.53 10.94
CA GLN A 145 -9.38 -12.91 11.67
C GLN A 145 -9.71 -11.51 11.14
N GLY A 146 -8.96 -11.00 10.17
CA GLY A 146 -9.14 -9.67 9.61
C GLY A 146 -8.46 -8.55 10.42
N ILE A 147 -7.50 -8.87 11.28
CA ILE A 147 -6.74 -7.87 12.04
C ILE A 147 -5.57 -7.34 11.21
N ILE A 148 -5.38 -6.04 11.19
CA ILE A 148 -4.25 -5.38 10.51
C ILE A 148 -3.01 -5.49 11.39
N HIS A 149 -1.97 -6.19 10.93
CA HIS A 149 -0.70 -6.36 11.64
C HIS A 149 0.38 -5.40 11.19
N TYR A 150 0.33 -4.96 9.94
CA TYR A 150 1.34 -4.08 9.40
C TYR A 150 0.78 -3.23 8.24
N LYS A 151 1.35 -2.04 8.07
CA LYS A 151 1.07 -1.14 6.95
C LYS A 151 2.40 -0.68 6.38
N HIS A 152 2.65 -1.01 5.12
CA HIS A 152 3.76 -0.48 4.33
C HIS A 152 3.28 0.72 3.50
N ILE A 153 4.06 1.79 3.49
CA ILE A 153 3.76 3.02 2.77
C ILE A 153 4.83 3.21 1.69
N GLY A 154 4.39 3.38 0.46
CA GLY A 154 5.26 3.50 -0.70
C GLY A 154 5.53 2.17 -1.41
N PRO A 155 6.38 2.20 -2.46
CA PRO A 155 6.68 1.02 -3.26
C PRO A 155 7.34 -0.09 -2.44
N MET A 156 6.77 -1.29 -2.51
CA MET A 156 7.33 -2.48 -1.88
C MET A 156 8.42 -3.07 -2.77
N ASP A 157 9.53 -3.43 -2.14
CA ASP A 157 10.61 -4.19 -2.76
C ASP A 157 10.96 -5.43 -1.92
N ARG A 158 11.86 -6.27 -2.44
CA ARG A 158 12.31 -7.47 -1.76
C ARG A 158 12.90 -7.17 -0.39
N GLN A 159 13.68 -6.11 -0.26
CA GLN A 159 14.37 -5.78 0.98
C GLN A 159 13.38 -5.44 2.10
N ASN A 160 12.44 -4.51 1.84
CA ASN A 160 11.46 -4.11 2.86
C ASN A 160 10.44 -5.23 3.14
N PHE A 161 10.10 -6.05 2.13
CA PHE A 161 9.27 -7.23 2.35
C PHE A 161 9.95 -8.25 3.29
N GLU A 162 11.19 -8.63 3.03
CA GLU A 162 11.94 -9.60 3.84
C GLU A 162 12.25 -9.09 5.25
N GLN A 163 12.46 -7.77 5.42
CA GLN A 163 12.76 -7.18 6.72
C GLN A 163 11.51 -6.96 7.57
N ASP A 164 10.41 -6.52 6.96
CA ASP A 164 9.25 -6.03 7.69
C ASP A 164 8.03 -6.94 7.63
N ILE A 165 7.73 -7.55 6.48
CA ILE A 165 6.48 -8.29 6.28
C ILE A 165 6.67 -9.78 6.51
N LEU A 166 7.66 -10.40 5.90
CA LEU A 166 7.91 -11.82 5.97
C LEU A 166 8.05 -12.37 7.42
N PRO A 167 8.78 -11.70 8.34
CA PRO A 167 8.85 -12.19 9.73
C PRO A 167 7.49 -12.19 10.44
N ARG A 168 6.61 -11.24 10.09
CA ARG A 168 5.25 -11.14 10.63
C ARG A 168 4.36 -12.25 10.07
N ILE A 169 4.44 -12.54 8.77
CA ILE A 169 3.73 -13.69 8.17
C ILE A 169 4.11 -14.99 8.87
N VAL A 170 5.42 -15.23 9.05
CA VAL A 170 5.93 -16.43 9.75
C VAL A 170 5.44 -16.49 11.20
N ALA A 171 5.29 -15.36 11.89
CA ALA A 171 4.76 -15.32 13.25
C ALA A 171 3.26 -15.61 13.30
N LEU A 172 2.49 -15.18 12.31
CA LEU A 172 1.04 -15.41 12.22
C LEU A 172 0.67 -16.85 11.84
N ARG A 173 1.57 -17.61 11.21
CA ARG A 173 1.36 -19.00 10.79
C ARG A 173 1.67 -20.03 11.89
N LYS A 174 2.09 -19.59 13.08
CA LYS A 174 2.40 -20.44 14.25
C LYS A 174 1.21 -20.62 15.15
#